data_f0c56e86cc76ce1278eb6b7ae21252b7
#
_entry.id   f0c56e86cc76ce1278eb6b7ae21252b7
#
_cell.length_a   1.000
_cell.length_b   1.000
_cell.length_c   1.000
_cell.angle_alpha   90.00
_cell.angle_beta   90.00
_cell.angle_gamma   90.00
#
_symmetry.space_group_name_H-M   'P 1'
#
loop_
_entity.id
_entity.type
_entity.pdbx_description
1 polymer ?
#
loop_
_entity_poly.entity_id
_entity_poly.type
_entity_poly.pdbx_seq_one_letter_code
_entity_poly.pdbx_strand_id
1 'polypeptide(L)'
;MTYKAVRLCLLRLCVKMRFFSMKIAVITGASSGMGRDFVYAIDKEFELDEIWVIARREERLLELQDGCKAKIRPLALDLLDESNYDVYKGFLEAEKPEVEVLVNGAGFGLFGTFIEMDLKTQLDSVKLNSCALTAMCHMTIPYMKKGSKIINLASNSSWQPVPYINVYGSSKAYVLNFSRALGVEIKKLGIHVMAVAPGWIQTEFFEHAVHDDTIKYYDRIYTSKEVIDKAMKDLAKNKKVSILGFPVRMQVLGVKLLPTDLIMKIWCKQQGK
;
A
#
# COMPACT_ATOMS: atom_id res chain seq x y z
N MET A 1 -36.11 40.54 26.40
CA MET A 1 -35.36 39.29 26.06
C MET A 1 -34.31 39.09 27.13
N THR A 2 -34.50 38.08 27.97
CA THR A 2 -33.67 37.90 29.17
C THR A 2 -32.33 37.27 28.84
N TYR A 3 -31.28 37.71 29.50
CA TYR A 3 -29.87 37.27 29.38
C TYR A 3 -29.69 35.74 29.40
N LYS A 4 -30.60 35.00 30.00
CA LYS A 4 -30.68 33.53 30.00
C LYS A 4 -30.99 32.92 28.62
N ALA A 5 -31.83 33.59 27.79
CA ALA A 5 -32.22 33.07 26.49
C ALA A 5 -31.06 33.17 25.46
N VAL A 6 -30.27 34.25 25.54
CA VAL A 6 -29.09 34.45 24.68
C VAL A 6 -27.97 33.44 25.04
N ARG A 7 -27.77 33.16 26.33
CA ARG A 7 -26.77 32.17 26.80
C ARG A 7 -27.14 30.73 26.43
N LEU A 8 -28.44 30.39 26.45
CA LEU A 8 -28.92 29.09 25.98
C LEU A 8 -28.82 28.93 24.45
N CYS A 9 -29.05 30.02 23.70
CA CYS A 9 -28.92 30.02 22.25
C CYS A 9 -27.44 29.88 21.82
N LEU A 10 -26.49 30.56 22.48
CA LEU A 10 -25.06 30.43 22.25
C LEU A 10 -24.54 29.06 22.67
N LEU A 11 -25.01 28.47 23.77
CA LEU A 11 -24.67 27.11 24.16
C LEU A 11 -25.25 26.05 23.20
N ARG A 12 -26.46 26.27 22.62
CA ARG A 12 -27.02 25.38 21.59
C ARG A 12 -26.35 25.54 20.24
N LEU A 13 -25.82 26.72 19.90
CA LEU A 13 -25.01 26.95 18.70
C LEU A 13 -23.60 26.32 18.86
N CYS A 14 -22.98 26.41 20.04
CA CYS A 14 -21.69 25.73 20.33
C CYS A 14 -21.81 24.18 20.35
N VAL A 15 -22.98 23.63 20.76
CA VAL A 15 -23.19 22.17 20.79
C VAL A 15 -23.51 21.59 19.40
N LYS A 16 -23.78 22.43 18.39
CA LYS A 16 -24.05 21.99 16.99
C LYS A 16 -22.90 22.23 16.01
N MET A 17 -21.77 22.73 16.43
CA MET A 17 -20.55 22.56 15.65
C MET A 17 -20.09 21.12 15.84
N ARG A 18 -20.69 20.16 15.10
CA ARG A 18 -20.02 18.95 14.73
C ARG A 18 -18.74 19.40 14.01
N PHE A 19 -17.61 19.33 14.69
CA PHE A 19 -16.35 19.32 13.98
C PHE A 19 -16.39 18.10 13.05
N PHE A 20 -16.79 18.32 11.80
CA PHE A 20 -16.61 17.32 10.77
C PHE A 20 -15.11 17.13 10.67
N SER A 21 -14.61 16.02 11.20
CA SER A 21 -13.22 15.64 11.02
C SER A 21 -13.02 15.51 9.52
N MET A 22 -11.98 16.16 8.99
CA MET A 22 -11.59 16.09 7.59
C MET A 22 -11.36 14.63 7.19
N LYS A 23 -12.08 14.14 6.20
CA LYS A 23 -11.98 12.78 5.70
C LYS A 23 -10.88 12.68 4.68
N ILE A 24 -9.90 11.83 4.93
CA ILE A 24 -8.76 11.69 4.03
C ILE A 24 -8.47 10.24 3.65
N ALA A 25 -7.79 10.08 2.52
CA ALA A 25 -6.99 8.89 2.24
C ALA A 25 -5.49 9.23 2.31
N VAL A 26 -4.69 8.24 2.67
CA VAL A 26 -3.22 8.35 2.65
C VAL A 26 -2.67 7.28 1.70
N ILE A 27 -1.87 7.69 0.71
CA ILE A 27 -1.35 6.78 -0.30
C ILE A 27 0.15 6.98 -0.46
N THR A 28 0.94 5.96 -0.11
CA THR A 28 2.39 5.97 -0.31
C THR A 28 2.78 5.38 -1.67
N GLY A 29 3.91 5.85 -2.24
CA GLY A 29 4.33 5.44 -3.58
C GLY A 29 3.44 6.00 -4.71
N ALA A 30 2.77 7.13 -4.45
CA ALA A 30 1.74 7.69 -5.34
C ALA A 30 2.28 8.33 -6.62
N SER A 31 3.59 8.50 -6.79
CA SER A 31 4.18 9.17 -7.95
C SER A 31 4.21 8.32 -9.23
N SER A 32 3.97 7.00 -9.14
CA SER A 32 3.98 6.11 -10.32
C SER A 32 3.27 4.77 -10.05
N GLY A 33 3.07 3.98 -11.11
CA GLY A 33 2.61 2.60 -11.05
C GLY A 33 1.32 2.40 -10.26
N MET A 34 1.26 1.32 -9.47
CA MET A 34 0.05 0.96 -8.73
C MET A 34 -0.35 1.99 -7.67
N GLY A 35 0.62 2.67 -7.01
CA GLY A 35 0.32 3.72 -6.04
C GLY A 35 -0.44 4.89 -6.69
N ARG A 36 0.01 5.33 -7.88
CA ARG A 36 -0.67 6.37 -8.67
C ARG A 36 -2.08 5.95 -9.08
N ASP A 37 -2.24 4.74 -9.57
CA ASP A 37 -3.55 4.25 -10.01
C ASP A 37 -4.51 4.05 -8.84
N PHE A 38 -4.02 3.73 -7.64
CA PHE A 38 -4.82 3.72 -6.42
C PHE A 38 -5.35 5.10 -6.06
N VAL A 39 -4.62 6.20 -6.31
CA VAL A 39 -5.13 7.55 -6.04
C VAL A 39 -6.46 7.76 -6.78
N TYR A 40 -6.49 7.51 -8.08
CA TYR A 40 -7.68 7.68 -8.90
C TYR A 40 -8.81 6.70 -8.53
N ALA A 41 -8.47 5.46 -8.19
CA ALA A 41 -9.46 4.46 -7.80
C ALA A 41 -10.12 4.78 -6.45
N ILE A 42 -9.34 5.27 -5.48
CA ILE A 42 -9.82 5.67 -4.16
C ILE A 42 -10.66 6.95 -4.26
N ASP A 43 -10.21 7.96 -5.02
CA ASP A 43 -10.99 9.19 -5.26
C ASP A 43 -12.36 8.91 -5.89
N LYS A 44 -12.45 7.89 -6.73
CA LYS A 44 -13.70 7.50 -7.37
C LYS A 44 -14.68 6.81 -6.43
N GLU A 45 -14.19 6.00 -5.50
CA GLU A 45 -15.00 5.10 -4.67
C GLU A 45 -15.33 5.68 -3.28
N PHE A 46 -14.58 6.69 -2.80
CA PHE A 46 -14.72 7.27 -1.48
C PHE A 46 -15.00 8.77 -1.57
N GLU A 47 -15.88 9.25 -0.71
CA GLU A 47 -16.14 10.68 -0.55
C GLU A 47 -15.13 11.26 0.44
N LEU A 48 -14.09 11.92 -0.08
CA LEU A 48 -12.94 12.43 0.65
C LEU A 48 -12.81 13.94 0.49
N ASP A 49 -12.36 14.63 1.54
CA ASP A 49 -11.98 16.04 1.48
C ASP A 49 -10.59 16.20 0.86
N GLU A 50 -9.62 15.35 1.29
CA GLU A 50 -8.25 15.37 0.77
C GLU A 50 -7.72 13.94 0.55
N ILE A 51 -6.76 13.83 -0.37
CA ILE A 51 -5.91 12.64 -0.51
C ILE A 51 -4.45 13.06 -0.27
N TRP A 52 -3.86 12.56 0.82
CA TRP A 52 -2.45 12.78 1.14
C TRP A 52 -1.61 11.78 0.36
N VAL A 53 -0.85 12.28 -0.59
CA VAL A 53 -0.04 11.48 -1.50
C VAL A 53 1.44 11.60 -1.14
N ILE A 54 2.09 10.47 -0.84
CA ILE A 54 3.45 10.43 -0.32
C ILE A 54 4.38 9.79 -1.35
N ALA A 55 5.39 10.53 -1.81
CA ALA A 55 6.52 10.04 -2.59
C ALA A 55 7.62 11.12 -2.65
N ARG A 56 8.78 10.79 -3.24
CA ARG A 56 9.93 11.71 -3.33
C ARG A 56 9.78 12.78 -4.40
N ARG A 57 9.06 12.50 -5.49
CA ARG A 57 8.93 13.35 -6.69
C ARG A 57 7.69 14.23 -6.56
N GLU A 58 7.86 15.44 -6.02
CA GLU A 58 6.76 16.36 -5.72
C GLU A 58 5.96 16.75 -6.97
N GLU A 59 6.66 17.07 -8.07
CA GLU A 59 6.04 17.44 -9.34
C GLU A 59 5.02 16.41 -9.83
N ARG A 60 5.35 15.11 -9.70
CA ARG A 60 4.44 14.02 -10.08
C ARG A 60 3.27 13.83 -9.11
N LEU A 61 3.40 14.28 -7.87
CA LEU A 61 2.30 14.28 -6.91
C LEU A 61 1.32 15.42 -7.20
N LEU A 62 1.82 16.59 -7.62
CA LEU A 62 0.99 17.73 -8.00
C LEU A 62 0.14 17.45 -9.25
N GLU A 63 0.69 16.73 -10.24
CA GLU A 63 -0.04 16.31 -11.45
C GLU A 63 -1.30 15.48 -11.17
N LEU A 64 -1.39 14.82 -10.00
CA LEU A 64 -2.55 13.98 -9.64
C LEU A 64 -3.84 14.79 -9.48
N GLN A 65 -3.73 16.09 -9.18
CA GLN A 65 -4.90 16.94 -8.97
C GLN A 65 -5.81 17.01 -10.19
N ASP A 66 -5.24 16.98 -11.40
CA ASP A 66 -5.99 17.10 -12.65
C ASP A 66 -6.98 15.94 -12.86
N GLY A 67 -6.77 14.80 -12.19
CA GLY A 67 -7.60 13.60 -12.31
C GLY A 67 -8.46 13.28 -11.10
N CYS A 68 -8.44 14.10 -10.03
CA CYS A 68 -9.11 13.83 -8.76
C CYS A 68 -10.14 14.91 -8.40
N LYS A 69 -11.23 14.48 -7.76
CA LYS A 69 -12.26 15.35 -7.18
C LYS A 69 -11.83 15.90 -5.83
N ALA A 70 -11.28 15.00 -4.98
CA ALA A 70 -10.73 15.39 -3.69
C ALA A 70 -9.47 16.24 -3.89
N LYS A 71 -9.21 17.14 -2.95
CA LYS A 71 -7.99 17.92 -2.98
C LYS A 71 -6.77 17.04 -2.77
N ILE A 72 -5.81 17.09 -3.68
CA ILE A 72 -4.54 16.39 -3.53
C ILE A 72 -3.63 17.21 -2.63
N ARG A 73 -3.10 16.54 -1.60
CA ARG A 73 -2.08 17.09 -0.72
C ARG A 73 -0.77 16.33 -0.92
N PRO A 74 0.18 16.90 -1.66
CA PRO A 74 1.48 16.30 -1.85
C PRO A 74 2.30 16.37 -0.57
N LEU A 75 2.91 15.26 -0.19
CA LEU A 75 3.88 15.15 0.88
C LEU A 75 5.15 14.55 0.27
N ALA A 76 6.09 15.41 -0.11
CA ALA A 76 7.37 15.03 -0.72
C ALA A 76 8.32 14.44 0.34
N LEU A 77 8.04 13.19 0.77
CA LEU A 77 8.77 12.50 1.83
C LEU A 77 9.45 11.25 1.28
N ASP A 78 10.74 11.09 1.59
CA ASP A 78 11.46 9.83 1.38
C ASP A 78 11.25 8.92 2.61
N LEU A 79 10.51 7.84 2.44
CA LEU A 79 10.22 6.89 3.52
C LEU A 79 11.41 5.97 3.87
N LEU A 80 12.57 6.14 3.23
CA LEU A 80 13.84 5.56 3.67
C LEU A 80 14.51 6.39 4.76
N ASP A 81 14.18 7.66 4.87
CA ASP A 81 14.62 8.55 5.94
C ASP A 81 13.58 8.51 7.07
N GLU A 82 13.96 7.90 8.19
CA GLU A 82 13.09 7.72 9.36
C GLU A 82 12.64 9.06 9.99
N SER A 83 13.39 10.16 9.79
CA SER A 83 12.99 11.49 10.27
C SER A 83 11.68 11.97 9.60
N ASN A 84 11.40 11.49 8.40
CA ASN A 84 10.15 11.79 7.69
C ASN A 84 8.92 11.11 8.31
N TYR A 85 9.10 10.08 9.16
CA TYR A 85 8.00 9.53 9.95
C TYR A 85 7.49 10.54 10.98
N ASP A 86 8.41 11.28 11.62
CA ASP A 86 8.04 12.34 12.57
C ASP A 86 7.33 13.50 11.85
N VAL A 87 7.75 13.85 10.64
CA VAL A 87 7.07 14.85 9.81
C VAL A 87 5.64 14.41 9.49
N TYR A 88 5.45 13.17 9.01
CA TYR A 88 4.12 12.63 8.74
C TYR A 88 3.24 12.57 9.99
N LYS A 89 3.80 12.09 11.11
CA LYS A 89 3.12 12.05 12.40
C LYS A 89 2.70 13.45 12.87
N GLY A 90 3.57 14.46 12.68
CA GLY A 90 3.26 15.85 12.98
C GLY A 90 2.04 16.38 12.24
N PHE A 91 1.86 16.04 10.95
CA PHE A 91 0.64 16.39 10.20
C PHE A 91 -0.60 15.70 10.79
N LEU A 92 -0.51 14.42 11.14
CA LEU A 92 -1.65 13.71 11.76
C LEU A 92 -2.03 14.30 13.11
N GLU A 93 -1.06 14.66 13.95
CA GLU A 93 -1.28 15.25 15.29
C GLU A 93 -1.88 16.66 15.19
N ALA A 94 -1.42 17.47 14.24
CA ALA A 94 -1.88 18.83 14.05
C ALA A 94 -3.31 18.90 13.52
N GLU A 95 -3.64 18.09 12.53
CA GLU A 95 -4.90 18.18 11.81
C GLU A 95 -5.97 17.20 12.31
N LYS A 96 -5.55 16.12 12.96
CA LYS A 96 -6.42 15.06 13.50
C LYS A 96 -7.51 14.61 12.51
N PRO A 97 -7.11 14.23 11.27
CA PRO A 97 -8.06 13.85 10.25
C PRO A 97 -8.75 12.53 10.61
N GLU A 98 -9.84 12.23 9.90
CA GLU A 98 -10.40 10.89 9.85
C GLU A 98 -9.86 10.16 8.63
N VAL A 99 -8.99 9.17 8.84
CA VAL A 99 -8.39 8.41 7.74
C VAL A 99 -9.33 7.27 7.33
N GLU A 100 -9.98 7.43 6.18
CA GLU A 100 -10.88 6.42 5.60
C GLU A 100 -10.09 5.28 4.93
N VAL A 101 -8.97 5.61 4.27
CA VAL A 101 -8.16 4.63 3.55
C VAL A 101 -6.67 4.91 3.71
N LEU A 102 -5.90 3.87 4.03
CA LEU A 102 -4.45 3.85 3.94
C LEU A 102 -4.02 2.87 2.84
N VAL A 103 -3.25 3.33 1.86
CA VAL A 103 -2.63 2.49 0.83
C VAL A 103 -1.11 2.53 0.99
N ASN A 104 -0.52 1.43 1.40
CA ASN A 104 0.94 1.25 1.44
C ASN A 104 1.42 0.71 0.10
N GLY A 105 1.67 1.64 -0.85
CA GLY A 105 2.09 1.36 -2.22
C GLY A 105 3.58 1.60 -2.48
N ALA A 106 4.30 2.27 -1.58
CA ALA A 106 5.73 2.48 -1.71
C ALA A 106 6.49 1.17 -1.62
N GLY A 107 7.47 0.97 -2.51
CA GLY A 107 8.29 -0.22 -2.52
C GLY A 107 9.04 -0.41 -3.83
N PHE A 108 10.14 -1.13 -3.76
CA PHE A 108 10.91 -1.56 -4.94
C PHE A 108 11.56 -2.92 -4.67
N GLY A 109 12.12 -3.51 -5.72
CA GLY A 109 12.87 -4.76 -5.63
C GLY A 109 14.03 -4.78 -6.60
N LEU A 110 14.94 -5.71 -6.40
CA LEU A 110 16.06 -6.00 -7.27
C LEU A 110 16.00 -7.46 -7.67
N PHE A 111 16.34 -7.74 -8.92
CA PHE A 111 16.46 -9.08 -9.49
C PHE A 111 17.92 -9.32 -9.87
N GLY A 112 18.49 -10.40 -9.39
CA GLY A 112 19.88 -10.73 -9.66
C GLY A 112 20.47 -11.72 -8.66
N THR A 113 21.73 -12.07 -8.87
CA THR A 113 22.50 -12.91 -7.95
C THR A 113 22.77 -12.16 -6.65
N PHE A 114 22.41 -12.76 -5.50
CA PHE A 114 22.42 -12.08 -4.21
C PHE A 114 23.74 -11.35 -3.88
N ILE A 115 24.87 -12.01 -4.14
CA ILE A 115 26.19 -11.46 -3.82
C ILE A 115 26.68 -10.38 -4.80
N GLU A 116 26.08 -10.28 -5.99
CA GLU A 116 26.44 -9.31 -7.03
C GLU A 116 25.62 -8.03 -6.94
N MET A 117 24.45 -8.09 -6.30
CA MET A 117 23.60 -6.92 -6.09
C MET A 117 24.16 -6.03 -4.97
N ASP A 118 24.05 -4.72 -5.15
CA ASP A 118 24.47 -3.74 -4.14
C ASP A 118 23.76 -3.95 -2.79
N LEU A 119 24.55 -4.13 -1.73
CA LEU A 119 24.04 -4.40 -0.39
C LEU A 119 23.13 -3.28 0.14
N LYS A 120 23.54 -2.01 -0.08
CA LYS A 120 22.76 -0.86 0.41
C LYS A 120 21.39 -0.86 -0.23
N THR A 121 21.28 -1.03 -1.52
CA THR A 121 20.02 -1.07 -2.26
C THR A 121 19.14 -2.24 -1.82
N GLN A 122 19.72 -3.40 -1.54
CA GLN A 122 18.97 -4.54 -0.97
C GLN A 122 18.38 -4.22 0.41
N LEU A 123 19.17 -3.60 1.30
CA LEU A 123 18.72 -3.18 2.63
C LEU A 123 17.64 -2.08 2.54
N ASP A 124 17.81 -1.12 1.64
CA ASP A 124 16.83 -0.08 1.38
C ASP A 124 15.49 -0.66 0.89
N SER A 125 15.53 -1.73 0.07
CA SER A 125 14.32 -2.45 -0.33
C SER A 125 13.57 -3.05 0.87
N VAL A 126 14.29 -3.67 1.82
CA VAL A 126 13.68 -4.20 3.06
C VAL A 126 13.10 -3.07 3.90
N LYS A 127 13.86 -1.99 4.09
CA LYS A 127 13.40 -0.82 4.87
C LYS A 127 12.12 -0.23 4.26
N LEU A 128 12.10 0.03 2.95
CA LEU A 128 10.93 0.63 2.32
C LEU A 128 9.73 -0.31 2.31
N ASN A 129 9.94 -1.58 1.88
CA ASN A 129 8.84 -2.53 1.71
C ASN A 129 8.23 -3.00 3.04
N SER A 130 9.02 -3.05 4.12
CA SER A 130 8.61 -3.65 5.40
C SER A 130 8.56 -2.63 6.54
N CYS A 131 9.67 -1.94 6.84
CA CYS A 131 9.73 -1.03 7.98
C CYS A 131 8.84 0.20 7.76
N ALA A 132 8.95 0.86 6.60
CA ALA A 132 8.12 2.01 6.28
C ALA A 132 6.62 1.67 6.29
N LEU A 133 6.23 0.55 5.68
CA LEU A 133 4.85 0.07 5.70
C LEU A 133 4.35 -0.15 7.15
N THR A 134 5.17 -0.75 7.99
CA THR A 134 4.83 -0.97 9.41
C THR A 134 4.66 0.35 10.15
N ALA A 135 5.59 1.30 9.97
CA ALA A 135 5.52 2.63 10.55
C ALA A 135 4.25 3.38 10.10
N MET A 136 3.96 3.38 8.80
CA MET A 136 2.76 4.02 8.25
C MET A 136 1.48 3.42 8.84
N CYS A 137 1.37 2.10 8.96
CA CYS A 137 0.23 1.46 9.62
C CYS A 137 0.12 1.91 11.09
N HIS A 138 1.23 1.85 11.84
CA HIS A 138 1.24 2.17 13.27
C HIS A 138 0.83 3.63 13.55
N MET A 139 1.34 4.57 12.78
CA MET A 139 1.04 5.99 12.95
C MET A 139 -0.39 6.36 12.50
N THR A 140 -0.91 5.68 11.48
CA THR A 140 -2.20 6.03 10.85
C THR A 140 -3.40 5.41 11.58
N ILE A 141 -3.29 4.17 12.09
CA ILE A 141 -4.40 3.45 12.73
C ILE A 141 -5.11 4.26 13.84
N PRO A 142 -4.44 5.04 14.70
CA PRO A 142 -5.10 5.87 15.72
C PRO A 142 -6.08 6.91 15.15
N TYR A 143 -5.96 7.27 13.88
CA TYR A 143 -6.82 8.23 13.17
C TYR A 143 -7.88 7.55 12.29
N MET A 144 -7.94 6.21 12.31
CA MET A 144 -8.91 5.42 11.56
C MET A 144 -10.12 5.07 12.43
N LYS A 145 -11.28 4.89 11.79
CA LYS A 145 -12.53 4.54 12.46
C LYS A 145 -13.12 3.24 11.91
N LYS A 146 -14.24 2.82 12.50
CA LYS A 146 -15.03 1.70 11.98
C LYS A 146 -15.45 1.97 10.52
N GLY A 147 -15.10 1.06 9.63
CA GLY A 147 -15.34 1.17 8.18
C GLY A 147 -14.08 1.46 7.38
N SER A 148 -13.06 2.07 8.01
CA SER A 148 -11.79 2.38 7.35
C SER A 148 -11.09 1.13 6.78
N LYS A 149 -10.24 1.36 5.78
CA LYS A 149 -9.55 0.31 5.01
C LYS A 149 -8.04 0.52 5.00
N ILE A 150 -7.29 -0.55 5.15
CA ILE A 150 -5.83 -0.60 4.92
C ILE A 150 -5.57 -1.53 3.74
N ILE A 151 -4.82 -1.05 2.75
CA ILE A 151 -4.42 -1.79 1.57
C ILE A 151 -2.89 -1.85 1.53
N ASN A 152 -2.33 -3.05 1.64
CA ASN A 152 -0.89 -3.26 1.61
C ASN A 152 -0.46 -3.99 0.33
N LEU A 153 0.50 -3.43 -0.42
CA LEU A 153 0.99 -4.06 -1.65
C LEU A 153 1.99 -5.16 -1.34
N ALA A 154 1.50 -6.40 -1.34
CA ALA A 154 2.28 -7.63 -1.31
C ALA A 154 2.73 -8.05 -2.74
N SER A 155 2.90 -9.34 -2.99
CA SER A 155 3.23 -9.92 -4.29
C SER A 155 2.82 -11.39 -4.33
N ASN A 156 2.71 -12.00 -5.51
CA ASN A 156 2.61 -13.46 -5.64
C ASN A 156 3.86 -14.18 -5.11
N SER A 157 5.04 -13.52 -5.09
CA SER A 157 6.25 -14.03 -4.45
C SER A 157 6.15 -14.19 -2.93
N SER A 158 5.10 -13.67 -2.31
CA SER A 158 4.88 -13.72 -0.85
C SER A 158 4.63 -15.14 -0.30
N TRP A 159 4.35 -16.12 -1.14
CA TRP A 159 3.99 -17.47 -0.70
C TRP A 159 5.12 -18.49 -0.80
N GLN A 160 6.23 -18.13 -1.46
CA GLN A 160 7.35 -19.05 -1.68
C GLN A 160 8.68 -18.32 -1.61
N PRO A 161 9.79 -19.00 -1.27
CA PRO A 161 11.12 -18.50 -1.55
C PRO A 161 11.33 -18.39 -3.05
N VAL A 162 11.92 -17.27 -3.49
CA VAL A 162 12.18 -17.01 -4.91
C VAL A 162 13.66 -16.73 -5.11
N PRO A 163 14.50 -17.73 -5.51
CA PRO A 163 15.89 -17.52 -5.86
C PRO A 163 16.05 -16.37 -6.88
N TYR A 164 17.10 -15.59 -6.76
CA TYR A 164 17.43 -14.41 -7.57
C TYR A 164 16.48 -13.19 -7.38
N ILE A 165 15.45 -13.34 -6.53
CA ILE A 165 14.56 -12.26 -6.10
C ILE A 165 14.34 -12.38 -4.57
N ASN A 166 15.28 -12.96 -3.86
CA ASN A 166 15.12 -13.43 -2.48
C ASN A 166 14.77 -12.31 -1.49
N VAL A 167 15.49 -11.18 -1.51
CA VAL A 167 15.28 -10.06 -0.59
C VAL A 167 13.89 -9.44 -0.82
N TYR A 168 13.55 -9.17 -2.09
CA TYR A 168 12.22 -8.66 -2.44
C TYR A 168 11.11 -9.65 -2.05
N GLY A 169 11.23 -10.92 -2.46
CA GLY A 169 10.25 -11.96 -2.15
C GLY A 169 10.02 -12.10 -0.64
N SER A 170 11.10 -12.08 0.15
CA SER A 170 11.04 -12.14 1.61
C SER A 170 10.37 -10.91 2.22
N SER A 171 10.67 -9.71 1.71
CA SER A 171 9.98 -8.49 2.16
C SER A 171 8.48 -8.52 1.86
N LYS A 172 8.07 -9.08 0.72
CA LYS A 172 6.67 -9.22 0.36
C LYS A 172 5.96 -10.36 1.12
N ALA A 173 6.68 -11.41 1.53
CA ALA A 173 6.17 -12.41 2.47
C ALA A 173 5.90 -11.79 3.85
N TYR A 174 6.80 -10.91 4.33
CA TYR A 174 6.54 -10.10 5.52
C TYR A 174 5.23 -9.31 5.38
N VAL A 175 5.06 -8.54 4.30
CA VAL A 175 3.86 -7.72 4.06
C VAL A 175 2.58 -8.55 4.10
N LEU A 176 2.57 -9.73 3.45
CA LEU A 176 1.40 -10.61 3.44
C LEU A 176 1.05 -11.12 4.84
N ASN A 177 2.05 -11.61 5.58
CA ASN A 177 1.83 -12.13 6.93
C ASN A 177 1.46 -11.03 7.92
N PHE A 178 2.15 -9.91 7.88
CA PHE A 178 1.83 -8.71 8.66
C PHE A 178 0.38 -8.26 8.43
N SER A 179 -0.04 -8.13 7.17
CA SER A 179 -1.40 -7.69 6.84
C SER A 179 -2.47 -8.63 7.38
N ARG A 180 -2.22 -9.94 7.34
CA ARG A 180 -3.15 -10.96 7.86
C ARG A 180 -3.25 -10.91 9.38
N ALA A 181 -2.12 -10.82 10.07
CA ALA A 181 -2.07 -10.73 11.53
C ALA A 181 -2.73 -9.44 12.00
N LEU A 182 -2.30 -8.29 11.47
CA LEU A 182 -2.86 -6.98 11.78
C LEU A 182 -4.38 -6.95 11.59
N GLY A 183 -4.87 -7.51 10.49
CA GLY A 183 -6.31 -7.57 10.21
C GLY A 183 -7.12 -8.38 11.23
N VAL A 184 -6.50 -9.28 11.99
CA VAL A 184 -7.11 -10.00 13.12
C VAL A 184 -7.06 -9.13 14.37
N GLU A 185 -5.92 -8.53 14.67
CA GLU A 185 -5.69 -7.72 15.88
C GLU A 185 -6.64 -6.51 15.94
N ILE A 186 -6.75 -5.76 14.84
CA ILE A 186 -7.58 -4.54 14.78
C ILE A 186 -9.04 -4.78 14.35
N LYS A 187 -9.46 -6.04 14.19
CA LYS A 187 -10.83 -6.37 13.78
C LYS A 187 -11.89 -5.75 14.68
N LYS A 188 -11.62 -5.68 15.99
CA LYS A 188 -12.55 -5.07 16.97
C LYS A 188 -12.73 -3.57 16.76
N LEU A 189 -11.78 -2.88 16.13
CA LEU A 189 -11.90 -1.48 15.74
C LEU A 189 -12.80 -1.29 14.51
N GLY A 190 -13.17 -2.38 13.84
CA GLY A 190 -13.97 -2.35 12.62
C GLY A 190 -13.19 -1.90 11.39
N ILE A 191 -11.86 -1.89 11.44
CA ILE A 191 -10.95 -1.57 10.34
C ILE A 191 -10.67 -2.84 9.54
N HIS A 192 -10.72 -2.73 8.21
CA HIS A 192 -10.44 -3.86 7.32
C HIS A 192 -9.05 -3.74 6.71
N VAL A 193 -8.27 -4.83 6.77
CA VAL A 193 -6.94 -4.92 6.17
C VAL A 193 -6.96 -5.90 5.01
N MET A 194 -6.49 -5.45 3.84
CA MET A 194 -6.34 -6.26 2.63
C MET A 194 -4.92 -6.22 2.10
N ALA A 195 -4.33 -7.38 1.83
CA ALA A 195 -3.10 -7.49 1.04
C ALA A 195 -3.47 -7.63 -0.45
N VAL A 196 -2.87 -6.82 -1.32
CA VAL A 196 -2.96 -6.97 -2.77
C VAL A 196 -1.69 -7.68 -3.23
N ALA A 197 -1.85 -8.87 -3.83
CA ALA A 197 -0.74 -9.73 -4.21
C ALA A 197 -0.77 -10.02 -5.72
N PRO A 198 -0.25 -9.08 -6.52
CA PRO A 198 -0.20 -9.23 -7.97
C PRO A 198 0.88 -10.22 -8.40
N GLY A 199 0.74 -10.74 -9.62
CA GLY A 199 1.81 -11.33 -10.40
C GLY A 199 2.71 -10.25 -11.01
N TRP A 200 3.20 -10.49 -12.22
CA TRP A 200 4.01 -9.53 -12.97
C TRP A 200 3.14 -8.37 -13.48
N ILE A 201 3.59 -7.12 -13.23
CA ILE A 201 2.85 -5.90 -13.60
C ILE A 201 3.74 -4.98 -14.41
N GLN A 202 3.25 -4.53 -15.54
CA GLN A 202 3.93 -3.54 -16.36
C GLN A 202 3.88 -2.16 -15.68
N THR A 203 4.97 -1.77 -15.05
CA THR A 203 5.14 -0.47 -14.35
C THR A 203 6.61 -0.08 -14.37
N GLU A 204 6.94 1.16 -14.00
CA GLU A 204 8.33 1.63 -13.78
C GLU A 204 9.13 0.73 -12.80
N PHE A 205 8.44 -0.09 -11.99
CA PHE A 205 9.08 -1.06 -11.11
C PHE A 205 10.00 -2.02 -11.87
N PHE A 206 9.60 -2.48 -13.07
CA PHE A 206 10.41 -3.36 -13.90
C PHE A 206 11.69 -2.69 -14.38
N GLU A 207 11.62 -1.44 -14.79
CA GLU A 207 12.77 -0.67 -15.27
C GLU A 207 13.85 -0.52 -14.19
N HIS A 208 13.43 -0.48 -12.92
CA HIS A 208 14.33 -0.37 -11.77
C HIS A 208 14.76 -1.72 -11.19
N ALA A 209 13.95 -2.76 -11.34
CA ALA A 209 14.20 -4.08 -10.74
C ALA A 209 15.12 -4.97 -11.59
N VAL A 210 15.06 -4.82 -12.92
CA VAL A 210 15.77 -5.65 -13.88
C VAL A 210 17.06 -4.94 -14.28
N HIS A 211 18.22 -5.49 -13.85
CA HIS A 211 19.53 -4.97 -14.20
C HIS A 211 20.30 -5.86 -15.17
N ASP A 212 19.89 -7.11 -15.30
CA ASP A 212 20.55 -8.13 -16.12
C ASP A 212 19.56 -9.20 -16.60
N ASP A 213 20.07 -10.20 -17.32
CA ASP A 213 19.31 -11.34 -17.81
C ASP A 213 19.13 -12.47 -16.77
N THR A 214 19.27 -12.19 -15.48
CA THR A 214 19.14 -13.22 -14.44
C THR A 214 17.73 -13.77 -14.38
N ILE A 215 16.72 -12.95 -14.56
CA ILE A 215 15.32 -13.35 -14.70
C ILE A 215 14.90 -13.21 -16.17
N LYS A 216 14.60 -14.36 -16.79
CA LYS A 216 14.29 -14.45 -18.22
C LYS A 216 12.83 -14.81 -18.52
N TYR A 217 12.20 -15.53 -17.59
CA TYR A 217 10.84 -16.00 -17.78
C TYR A 217 9.86 -15.21 -16.97
N TYR A 218 8.97 -14.54 -17.64
CA TYR A 218 7.80 -13.85 -17.09
C TYR A 218 6.56 -14.55 -17.66
N ASP A 219 5.71 -15.09 -16.79
CA ASP A 219 4.46 -15.67 -17.27
C ASP A 219 3.52 -14.56 -17.80
N ARG A 220 2.33 -14.42 -17.31
CA ARG A 220 1.43 -13.35 -17.75
C ARG A 220 1.75 -12.02 -17.05
N ILE A 221 2.01 -10.99 -17.85
CA ILE A 221 2.14 -9.60 -17.39
C ILE A 221 0.77 -8.93 -17.46
N TYR A 222 0.36 -8.30 -16.36
CA TYR A 222 -0.88 -7.55 -16.24
C TYR A 222 -0.60 -6.05 -16.24
N THR A 223 -1.62 -5.25 -16.52
CA THR A 223 -1.58 -3.81 -16.31
C THR A 223 -1.88 -3.47 -14.84
N SER A 224 -1.36 -2.34 -14.38
CA SER A 224 -1.70 -1.82 -13.05
C SER A 224 -3.21 -1.64 -12.89
N LYS A 225 -3.89 -1.10 -13.90
CA LYS A 225 -5.33 -0.90 -13.90
C LYS A 225 -6.13 -2.19 -13.66
N GLU A 226 -5.77 -3.30 -14.33
CA GLU A 226 -6.46 -4.60 -14.11
C GLU A 226 -6.35 -5.07 -12.66
N VAL A 227 -5.15 -4.88 -12.05
CA VAL A 227 -4.92 -5.24 -10.64
C VAL A 227 -5.74 -4.37 -9.71
N ILE A 228 -5.77 -3.05 -9.93
CA ILE A 228 -6.50 -2.10 -9.10
C ILE A 228 -8.01 -2.34 -9.20
N ASP A 229 -8.56 -2.48 -10.41
CA ASP A 229 -9.98 -2.78 -10.62
C ASP A 229 -10.40 -4.06 -9.87
N LYS A 230 -9.52 -5.08 -9.87
CA LYS A 230 -9.76 -6.30 -9.10
C LYS A 230 -9.65 -6.07 -7.60
N ALA A 231 -8.66 -5.33 -7.14
CA ALA A 231 -8.45 -5.01 -5.74
C ALA A 231 -9.64 -4.24 -5.16
N MET A 232 -10.16 -3.23 -5.86
CA MET A 232 -11.34 -2.46 -5.41
C MET A 232 -12.59 -3.34 -5.30
N LYS A 233 -12.84 -4.23 -6.30
CA LYS A 233 -13.94 -5.20 -6.22
C LYS A 233 -13.79 -6.19 -5.03
N ASP A 234 -12.58 -6.57 -4.69
CA ASP A 234 -12.30 -7.45 -3.55
C ASP A 234 -12.39 -6.70 -2.23
N LEU A 235 -11.97 -5.42 -2.20
CA LEU A 235 -12.09 -4.52 -1.05
C LEU A 235 -13.56 -4.32 -0.66
N ALA A 236 -14.43 -4.05 -1.63
CA ALA A 236 -15.87 -3.91 -1.43
C ALA A 236 -16.51 -5.19 -0.82
N LYS A 237 -15.92 -6.36 -1.10
CA LYS A 237 -16.33 -7.67 -0.53
C LYS A 237 -15.61 -8.02 0.76
N ASN A 238 -14.83 -7.11 1.34
CA ASN A 238 -14.01 -7.30 2.53
C ASN A 238 -13.09 -8.54 2.46
N LYS A 239 -12.53 -8.84 1.28
CA LYS A 239 -11.55 -9.91 1.15
C LYS A 239 -10.22 -9.51 1.78
N LYS A 240 -9.62 -10.45 2.52
CA LYS A 240 -8.32 -10.23 3.18
C LYS A 240 -7.13 -10.22 2.21
N VAL A 241 -7.28 -10.85 1.04
CA VAL A 241 -6.25 -10.92 0.01
C VAL A 241 -6.89 -10.78 -1.36
N SER A 242 -6.35 -9.92 -2.20
CA SER A 242 -6.72 -9.77 -3.60
C SER A 242 -5.63 -10.34 -4.50
N ILE A 243 -6.01 -11.25 -5.40
CA ILE A 243 -5.12 -11.85 -6.41
C ILE A 243 -5.82 -11.77 -7.75
N LEU A 244 -5.20 -11.12 -8.73
CA LEU A 244 -5.70 -11.07 -10.11
C LEU A 244 -5.29 -12.32 -10.88
N GLY A 245 -6.23 -12.83 -11.67
CA GLY A 245 -6.01 -13.91 -12.62
C GLY A 245 -6.13 -15.31 -12.02
N PHE A 246 -6.77 -16.19 -12.80
CA PHE A 246 -6.89 -17.60 -12.44
C PHE A 246 -5.52 -18.31 -12.39
N PRO A 247 -4.60 -18.10 -13.36
CA PRO A 247 -3.29 -18.74 -13.33
C PRO A 247 -2.50 -18.41 -12.06
N VAL A 248 -2.46 -17.13 -11.64
CA VAL A 248 -1.75 -16.70 -10.43
C VAL A 248 -2.35 -17.35 -9.17
N ARG A 249 -3.69 -17.50 -9.12
CA ARG A 249 -4.35 -18.20 -7.99
C ARG A 249 -3.99 -19.68 -7.96
N MET A 250 -3.94 -20.34 -9.12
CA MET A 250 -3.54 -21.75 -9.22
C MET A 250 -2.08 -21.93 -8.83
N GLN A 251 -1.20 -21.01 -9.23
CA GLN A 251 0.20 -20.99 -8.79
C GLN A 251 0.29 -20.89 -7.27
N VAL A 252 -0.42 -19.94 -6.65
CA VAL A 252 -0.45 -19.79 -5.19
C VAL A 252 -0.99 -21.06 -4.50
N LEU A 253 -2.00 -21.71 -5.08
CA LEU A 253 -2.51 -22.96 -4.54
C LEU A 253 -1.47 -24.08 -4.64
N GLY A 254 -0.82 -24.22 -5.80
CA GLY A 254 0.24 -25.21 -6.01
C GLY A 254 1.40 -25.03 -5.03
N VAL A 255 1.84 -23.79 -4.83
CA VAL A 255 2.90 -23.44 -3.88
C VAL A 255 2.57 -23.86 -2.44
N LYS A 256 1.29 -23.83 -2.03
CA LYS A 256 0.87 -24.27 -0.70
C LYS A 256 0.83 -25.79 -0.53
N LEU A 257 0.74 -26.52 -1.61
CA LEU A 257 0.57 -27.98 -1.60
C LEU A 257 1.87 -28.74 -1.89
N LEU A 258 2.78 -28.14 -2.61
CA LEU A 258 4.03 -28.77 -3.03
C LEU A 258 5.18 -28.50 -2.03
N PRO A 259 6.18 -29.41 -1.92
CA PRO A 259 7.38 -29.17 -1.16
C PRO A 259 8.13 -27.92 -1.68
N THR A 260 8.59 -27.10 -0.75
CA THR A 260 9.27 -25.81 -1.07
C THR A 260 10.49 -26.00 -2.00
N ASP A 261 11.30 -27.03 -1.77
CA ASP A 261 12.48 -27.30 -2.61
C ASP A 261 12.11 -27.64 -4.05
N LEU A 262 10.98 -28.35 -4.25
CA LEU A 262 10.48 -28.65 -5.59
C LEU A 262 10.05 -27.37 -6.31
N ILE A 263 9.39 -26.46 -5.60
CA ILE A 263 8.94 -25.17 -6.15
C ILE A 263 10.15 -24.33 -6.57
N MET A 264 11.19 -24.25 -5.72
CA MET A 264 12.43 -23.54 -6.05
C MET A 264 13.15 -24.15 -7.26
N LYS A 265 13.19 -25.49 -7.36
CA LYS A 265 13.75 -26.18 -8.54
C LYS A 265 12.98 -25.86 -9.82
N ILE A 266 11.62 -25.86 -9.76
CA ILE A 266 10.78 -25.51 -10.91
C ILE A 266 11.06 -24.06 -11.32
N TRP A 267 11.09 -23.14 -10.36
CA TRP A 267 11.39 -21.73 -10.60
C TRP A 267 12.77 -21.55 -11.26
N CYS A 268 13.84 -22.13 -10.69
CA CYS A 268 15.18 -22.04 -11.25
C CYS A 268 15.23 -22.61 -12.69
N LYS A 269 14.60 -23.77 -12.93
CA LYS A 269 14.51 -24.34 -14.28
C LYS A 269 13.80 -23.42 -15.28
N GLN A 270 12.73 -22.74 -14.87
CA GLN A 270 12.04 -21.75 -15.70
C GLN A 270 12.95 -20.55 -16.04
N GLN A 271 13.87 -20.21 -15.16
CA GLN A 271 14.86 -19.15 -15.40
C GLN A 271 16.12 -19.63 -16.15
N GLY A 272 16.19 -20.90 -16.53
CA GLY A 272 17.38 -21.48 -17.20
C GLY A 272 18.58 -21.68 -16.27
N LYS A 273 18.32 -21.90 -14.98
CA LYS A 273 19.33 -22.11 -13.92
C LYS A 273 19.30 -23.55 -13.42
#